data_c9f673b798a08609fe1ae5d70077c099
#
_entry.id   c9f673b798a08609fe1ae5d70077c099
#
_cell.length_a   1.000
_cell.length_b   1.000
_cell.length_c   1.000
_cell.angle_alpha   90.00
_cell.angle_beta   90.00
_cell.angle_gamma   90.00
#
_symmetry.space_group_name_H-M   'P 1'
#
loop_
_entity.id
_entity.type
_entity.pdbx_description
1 polymer ?
#
loop_
_entity_poly.entity_id
_entity_poly.type
_entity_poly.pdbx_seq_one_letter_code
_entity_poly.pdbx_strand_id
1 'polypeptide(L)'
;MNRAQRRASQHKRGTIRNMYHIDPVAGLRLLDHSRPYEPGEMVPEHVLTQAAYERLRTGHGNEHDFDRVSMMLNIALVRAEEIDDMLVETVQRGQQAFVRCKDRYLRGLAMGFDAQGLQDVPNALEAYIAIVDASSPMQLKLAIKEAYRRIMGGELLEVAQ
;
A
#
# COMPACT_ATOMS: atom_id res chain seq x y z
N MET A 1 -13.36 38.62 -23.48
CA MET A 1 -13.08 37.84 -22.22
C MET A 1 -12.34 38.75 -21.23
N ASN A 2 -13.00 39.04 -20.10
CA ASN A 2 -12.57 40.03 -19.11
C ASN A 2 -11.38 39.49 -18.28
N ARG A 3 -10.43 40.40 -17.91
CA ARG A 3 -9.23 40.05 -17.10
C ARG A 3 -9.56 39.30 -15.78
N ALA A 4 -10.74 39.59 -15.19
CA ALA A 4 -11.22 38.91 -14.00
C ALA A 4 -11.56 37.43 -14.24
N GLN A 5 -12.08 37.05 -15.40
CA GLN A 5 -12.38 35.65 -15.75
C GLN A 5 -11.10 34.82 -16.02
N ARG A 6 -10.02 35.45 -16.52
CA ARG A 6 -8.73 34.80 -16.66
C ARG A 6 -8.06 34.50 -15.32
N ARG A 7 -8.21 35.39 -14.33
CA ARG A 7 -7.67 35.16 -12.96
C ARG A 7 -8.43 34.06 -12.23
N ALA A 8 -9.76 34.00 -12.38
CA ALA A 8 -10.60 32.96 -11.76
C ALA A 8 -10.31 31.55 -12.34
N SER A 9 -10.00 31.45 -13.65
CA SER A 9 -9.64 30.17 -14.27
C SER A 9 -8.23 29.68 -13.90
N GLN A 10 -7.31 30.60 -13.61
CA GLN A 10 -5.97 30.24 -13.13
C GLN A 10 -5.99 29.78 -11.66
N HIS A 11 -6.86 30.35 -10.81
CA HIS A 11 -7.00 29.92 -9.42
C HIS A 11 -7.63 28.53 -9.28
N LYS A 12 -8.58 28.18 -10.14
CA LYS A 12 -9.20 26.83 -10.12
C LYS A 12 -8.23 25.70 -10.53
N ARG A 13 -7.22 25.98 -11.38
CA ARG A 13 -6.21 25.00 -11.76
C ARG A 13 -5.14 24.73 -10.69
N GLY A 14 -4.92 25.67 -9.75
CA GLY A 14 -3.95 25.53 -8.67
C GLY A 14 -4.44 24.63 -7.52
N THR A 15 -5.74 24.60 -7.27
CA THR A 15 -6.32 23.92 -6.09
C THR A 15 -6.42 22.40 -6.27
N ILE A 16 -6.57 21.90 -7.51
CA ILE A 16 -6.64 20.45 -7.77
C ILE A 16 -5.24 19.80 -7.77
N ARG A 17 -4.19 20.56 -8.08
CA ARG A 17 -2.81 20.02 -8.09
C ARG A 17 -2.23 19.76 -6.71
N ASN A 18 -2.75 20.39 -5.65
CA ASN A 18 -2.24 20.26 -4.28
C ASN A 18 -2.95 19.17 -3.46
N MET A 19 -4.02 18.55 -3.94
CA MET A 19 -4.75 17.53 -3.19
C MET A 19 -4.15 16.11 -3.30
N TYR A 20 -3.21 15.89 -4.22
CA TYR A 20 -2.57 14.57 -4.43
C TYR A 20 -1.05 14.57 -4.24
N HIS A 21 -0.47 15.64 -3.71
CA HIS A 21 0.89 15.61 -3.19
C HIS A 21 0.88 15.28 -1.70
N ILE A 22 0.42 14.09 -1.35
CA ILE A 22 1.01 13.40 -0.21
C ILE A 22 2.41 13.03 -0.72
N ASP A 23 3.41 13.81 -0.33
CA ASP A 23 4.80 13.45 -0.57
C ASP A 23 5.01 12.11 0.16
N PRO A 24 5.06 10.97 -0.55
CA PRO A 24 5.21 9.66 0.10
C PRO A 24 6.55 9.56 0.83
N VAL A 25 7.39 10.55 0.65
CA VAL A 25 8.74 10.68 1.22
C VAL A 25 8.77 11.62 2.43
N ALA A 26 7.71 12.40 2.71
CA ALA A 26 7.73 13.38 3.81
C ALA A 26 7.94 12.70 5.18
N GLY A 27 7.37 11.51 5.39
CA GLY A 27 7.63 10.71 6.59
C GLY A 27 9.03 10.09 6.64
N LEU A 28 9.69 9.92 5.50
CA LEU A 28 11.02 9.31 5.41
C LEU A 28 12.16 10.34 5.54
N ARG A 29 11.87 11.64 5.50
CA ARG A 29 12.87 12.70 5.65
C ARG A 29 13.46 12.80 7.08
N LEU A 30 12.77 12.21 8.05
CA LEU A 30 13.20 12.24 9.45
C LEU A 30 14.08 11.04 9.83
N LEU A 31 14.26 10.06 8.93
CA LEU A 31 15.00 8.85 9.22
C LEU A 31 16.44 8.98 8.69
N ASP A 32 17.41 8.63 9.53
CA ASP A 32 18.76 8.33 9.06
C ASP A 32 18.70 7.11 8.14
N HIS A 33 18.81 7.35 6.84
CA HIS A 33 18.58 6.36 5.78
C HIS A 33 19.65 5.25 5.74
N SER A 34 20.66 5.34 6.58
CA SER A 34 21.82 4.42 6.56
C SER A 34 21.70 3.26 7.56
N ARG A 35 20.82 3.35 8.57
CA ARG A 35 20.66 2.32 9.61
C ARG A 35 19.38 1.52 9.44
N PRO A 36 19.32 0.27 9.91
CA PRO A 36 18.06 -0.46 10.09
C PRO A 36 17.11 0.28 11.04
N TYR A 37 15.82 -0.01 10.94
CA TYR A 37 14.84 0.51 11.88
C TYR A 37 15.12 0.03 13.30
N GLU A 38 14.91 0.91 14.29
CA GLU A 38 14.92 0.52 15.68
C GLU A 38 13.69 -0.34 16.01
N PRO A 39 13.81 -1.30 16.95
CA PRO A 39 12.64 -2.06 17.40
C PRO A 39 11.50 -1.12 17.82
N GLY A 40 10.34 -1.29 17.23
CA GLY A 40 9.14 -0.49 17.51
C GLY A 40 8.98 0.80 16.69
N GLU A 41 9.96 1.20 15.90
CA GLU A 41 9.88 2.42 15.07
C GLU A 41 8.73 2.35 14.02
N MET A 42 8.46 1.16 13.49
CA MET A 42 7.39 0.89 12.52
C MET A 42 6.05 0.43 13.14
N VAL A 43 5.97 0.33 14.47
CA VAL A 43 4.75 -0.12 15.16
C VAL A 43 3.50 0.68 14.78
N PRO A 44 3.53 2.03 14.67
CA PRO A 44 2.33 2.77 14.27
C PRO A 44 1.79 2.36 12.90
N GLU A 45 2.67 2.14 11.90
CA GLU A 45 2.27 1.73 10.56
C GLU A 45 1.72 0.29 10.54
N HIS A 46 2.36 -0.62 11.28
CA HIS A 46 1.88 -1.99 11.45
C HIS A 46 0.48 -2.02 12.10
N VAL A 47 0.25 -1.22 13.14
CA VAL A 47 -1.06 -1.11 13.83
C VAL A 47 -2.14 -0.62 12.87
N LEU A 48 -1.86 0.41 12.08
CA LEU A 48 -2.82 0.94 11.10
C LEU A 48 -3.13 -0.07 9.99
N THR A 49 -2.12 -0.79 9.52
CA THR A 49 -2.27 -1.84 8.51
C THR A 49 -3.08 -3.02 9.06
N GLN A 50 -2.79 -3.44 10.30
CA GLN A 50 -3.54 -4.50 10.96
C GLN A 50 -5.00 -4.11 11.20
N ALA A 51 -5.27 -2.87 11.62
CA ALA A 51 -6.62 -2.36 11.80
C ALA A 51 -7.42 -2.33 10.48
N ALA A 52 -6.78 -1.97 9.37
CA ALA A 52 -7.40 -2.03 8.03
C ALA A 52 -7.70 -3.48 7.62
N TYR A 53 -6.76 -4.40 7.84
CA TYR A 53 -6.96 -5.83 7.61
C TYR A 53 -8.15 -6.37 8.43
N GLU A 54 -8.26 -6.06 9.73
CA GLU A 54 -9.34 -6.52 10.58
C GLU A 54 -10.72 -6.06 10.08
N ARG A 55 -10.83 -4.83 9.56
CA ARG A 55 -12.08 -4.37 8.94
C ARG A 55 -12.42 -5.15 7.67
N LEU A 56 -11.44 -5.42 6.82
CA LEU A 56 -11.62 -6.27 5.63
C LEU A 56 -11.98 -7.71 6.01
N ARG A 57 -11.34 -8.27 7.03
CA ARG A 57 -11.61 -9.63 7.54
C ARG A 57 -13.04 -9.81 8.02
N THR A 58 -13.60 -8.78 8.66
CA THR A 58 -14.96 -8.79 9.20
C THR A 58 -16.03 -8.35 8.19
N GLY A 59 -15.65 -8.02 6.95
CA GLY A 59 -16.57 -7.53 5.91
C GLY A 59 -17.04 -6.08 6.12
N HIS A 60 -16.38 -5.32 7.02
CA HIS A 60 -16.63 -3.90 7.27
C HIS A 60 -15.56 -3.00 6.64
N GLY A 61 -14.70 -3.57 5.80
CA GLY A 61 -13.67 -2.84 5.07
C GLY A 61 -14.26 -1.91 4.01
N ASN A 62 -13.47 -0.90 3.67
CA ASN A 62 -13.74 0.04 2.59
C ASN A 62 -12.54 0.11 1.63
N GLU A 63 -12.67 0.89 0.56
CA GLU A 63 -11.61 1.04 -0.47
C GLU A 63 -10.30 1.56 0.13
N HIS A 64 -10.35 2.47 1.11
CA HIS A 64 -9.15 2.96 1.78
C HIS A 64 -8.43 1.86 2.58
N ASP A 65 -9.17 0.96 3.23
CA ASP A 65 -8.59 -0.18 3.93
C ASP A 65 -7.96 -1.17 2.93
N PHE A 66 -8.65 -1.40 1.81
CA PHE A 66 -8.15 -2.22 0.72
C PHE A 66 -6.84 -1.67 0.16
N ASP A 67 -6.82 -0.37 -0.16
CA ASP A 67 -5.65 0.32 -0.71
C ASP A 67 -4.45 0.29 0.23
N ARG A 68 -4.70 0.53 1.53
CA ARG A 68 -3.64 0.49 2.54
C ARG A 68 -2.95 -0.86 2.57
N VAL A 69 -3.71 -1.93 2.74
CA VAL A 69 -3.11 -3.28 2.90
C VAL A 69 -2.50 -3.76 1.59
N SER A 70 -3.17 -3.54 0.45
CA SER A 70 -2.63 -3.93 -0.86
C SER A 70 -1.33 -3.20 -1.20
N MET A 71 -1.22 -1.90 -0.83
CA MET A 71 0.02 -1.14 -1.01
C MET A 71 1.17 -1.72 -0.18
N MET A 72 0.91 -2.10 1.08
CA MET A 72 1.94 -2.73 1.92
C MET A 72 2.41 -4.06 1.32
N LEU A 73 1.50 -4.88 0.79
CA LEU A 73 1.87 -6.12 0.10
C LEU A 73 2.63 -5.86 -1.21
N ASN A 74 2.30 -4.81 -1.95
CA ASN A 74 3.04 -4.44 -3.15
C ASN A 74 4.50 -4.04 -2.82
N ILE A 75 4.70 -3.25 -1.76
CA ILE A 75 6.03 -2.88 -1.28
C ILE A 75 6.79 -4.12 -0.78
N ALA A 76 6.10 -4.99 -0.02
CA ALA A 76 6.67 -6.24 0.47
C ALA A 76 7.12 -7.14 -0.68
N LEU A 77 6.32 -7.28 -1.75
CA LEU A 77 6.69 -8.09 -2.90
C LEU A 77 7.97 -7.60 -3.57
N VAL A 78 8.05 -6.31 -3.88
CA VAL A 78 9.24 -5.71 -4.49
C VAL A 78 10.48 -5.97 -3.64
N ARG A 79 10.37 -5.86 -2.32
CA ARG A 79 11.51 -6.08 -1.43
C ARG A 79 11.81 -7.57 -1.24
N ALA A 80 10.79 -8.45 -1.22
CA ALA A 80 10.95 -9.89 -1.12
C ALA A 80 11.76 -10.47 -2.28
N GLU A 81 11.59 -9.94 -3.50
CA GLU A 81 12.34 -10.35 -4.71
C GLU A 81 13.87 -10.21 -4.56
N GLU A 82 14.33 -9.36 -3.64
CA GLU A 82 15.76 -9.19 -3.33
C GLU A 82 16.22 -10.03 -2.14
N ILE A 83 15.29 -10.70 -1.42
CA ILE A 83 15.60 -11.41 -0.17
C ILE A 83 15.45 -12.92 -0.33
N ASP A 84 14.25 -13.40 -0.71
CA ASP A 84 13.94 -14.84 -0.72
C ASP A 84 12.68 -15.16 -1.53
N ASP A 85 12.76 -16.18 -2.39
CA ASP A 85 11.64 -16.64 -3.22
C ASP A 85 10.43 -17.15 -2.41
N MET A 86 10.64 -17.73 -1.23
CA MET A 86 9.54 -18.16 -0.35
C MET A 86 8.73 -16.99 0.18
N LEU A 87 9.39 -15.86 0.46
CA LEU A 87 8.70 -14.62 0.83
C LEU A 87 7.89 -14.08 -0.35
N VAL A 88 8.45 -14.13 -1.56
CA VAL A 88 7.74 -13.76 -2.80
C VAL A 88 6.45 -14.56 -2.94
N GLU A 89 6.52 -15.90 -2.87
CA GLU A 89 5.33 -16.75 -2.98
C GLU A 89 4.28 -16.45 -1.90
N THR A 90 4.72 -16.21 -0.67
CA THR A 90 3.83 -15.91 0.46
C THR A 90 3.11 -14.59 0.26
N VAL A 91 3.81 -13.55 -0.16
CA VAL A 91 3.21 -12.24 -0.44
C VAL A 91 2.29 -12.31 -1.65
N GLN A 92 2.66 -13.01 -2.72
CA GLN A 92 1.81 -13.19 -3.92
C GLN A 92 0.49 -13.89 -3.60
N ARG A 93 0.49 -14.91 -2.71
CA ARG A 93 -0.76 -15.54 -2.25
C ARG A 93 -1.68 -14.53 -1.55
N GLY A 94 -1.12 -13.68 -0.71
CA GLY A 94 -1.86 -12.57 -0.12
C GLY A 94 -2.44 -11.61 -1.17
N GLN A 95 -1.63 -11.21 -2.15
CA GLN A 95 -2.10 -10.35 -3.25
C GLN A 95 -3.24 -10.99 -4.07
N GLN A 96 -3.18 -12.29 -4.35
CA GLN A 96 -4.26 -13.01 -5.03
C GLN A 96 -5.56 -12.97 -4.24
N ALA A 97 -5.50 -12.98 -2.90
CA ALA A 97 -6.68 -12.81 -2.07
C ALA A 97 -7.32 -11.42 -2.26
N PHE A 98 -6.52 -10.38 -2.48
CA PHE A 98 -7.00 -9.02 -2.80
C PHE A 98 -7.67 -8.96 -4.18
N VAL A 99 -7.14 -9.64 -5.19
CA VAL A 99 -7.80 -9.75 -6.50
C VAL A 99 -9.19 -10.38 -6.33
N ARG A 100 -9.29 -11.50 -5.62
CA ARG A 100 -10.59 -12.16 -5.35
C ARG A 100 -11.53 -11.28 -4.52
N CYS A 101 -11.01 -10.52 -3.55
CA CYS A 101 -11.78 -9.55 -2.77
C CYS A 101 -12.38 -8.46 -3.68
N LYS A 102 -11.59 -7.86 -4.56
CA LYS A 102 -12.02 -6.87 -5.55
C LYS A 102 -13.09 -7.44 -6.48
N ASP A 103 -12.89 -8.63 -7.02
CA ASP A 103 -13.87 -9.30 -7.88
C ASP A 103 -15.20 -9.55 -7.18
N ARG A 104 -15.18 -9.92 -5.90
CA ARG A 104 -16.40 -10.10 -5.08
C ARG A 104 -17.11 -8.77 -4.87
N TYR A 105 -16.35 -7.71 -4.54
CA TYR A 105 -16.91 -6.37 -4.34
C TYR A 105 -17.55 -5.82 -5.61
N LEU A 106 -16.93 -5.99 -6.78
CA LEU A 106 -17.49 -5.57 -8.07
C LEU A 106 -18.79 -6.35 -8.44
N ARG A 107 -19.02 -7.53 -7.85
CA ARG A 107 -20.28 -8.28 -7.96
C ARG A 107 -21.33 -7.88 -6.91
N GLY A 108 -21.10 -6.81 -6.15
CA GLY A 108 -22.04 -6.29 -5.16
C GLY A 108 -22.01 -7.00 -3.80
N LEU A 109 -20.97 -7.79 -3.51
CA LEU A 109 -20.75 -8.40 -2.19
C LEU A 109 -20.00 -7.43 -1.28
N ALA A 110 -20.03 -7.68 0.03
CA ALA A 110 -19.22 -6.91 0.98
C ALA A 110 -17.73 -7.01 0.64
N MET A 111 -16.99 -5.92 0.85
CA MET A 111 -15.54 -5.89 0.69
C MET A 111 -14.90 -6.69 1.82
N GLY A 112 -14.48 -7.91 1.50
CA GLY A 112 -13.90 -8.84 2.46
C GLY A 112 -13.34 -10.08 1.78
N PHE A 113 -12.58 -10.87 2.52
CA PHE A 113 -11.88 -12.04 2.02
C PHE A 113 -12.77 -13.29 1.97
N ASP A 114 -12.46 -14.19 1.05
CA ASP A 114 -12.94 -15.57 1.06
C ASP A 114 -12.18 -16.42 2.09
N ALA A 115 -12.58 -17.69 2.27
CA ALA A 115 -11.97 -18.59 3.24
C ALA A 115 -10.47 -18.78 3.02
N GLN A 116 -10.01 -18.81 1.76
CA GLN A 116 -8.59 -18.93 1.44
C GLN A 116 -7.86 -17.61 1.75
N GLY A 117 -8.46 -16.46 1.42
CA GLY A 117 -7.88 -15.16 1.72
C GLY A 117 -7.73 -14.88 3.21
N LEU A 118 -8.65 -15.42 4.04
CA LEU A 118 -8.54 -15.36 5.52
C LEU A 118 -7.32 -16.11 6.06
N GLN A 119 -6.73 -17.02 5.28
CA GLN A 119 -5.48 -17.73 5.61
C GLN A 119 -4.26 -17.07 4.96
N ASP A 120 -4.37 -16.69 3.69
CA ASP A 120 -3.24 -16.17 2.91
C ASP A 120 -2.81 -14.77 3.36
N VAL A 121 -3.77 -13.89 3.66
CA VAL A 121 -3.45 -12.48 3.99
C VAL A 121 -2.71 -12.33 5.32
N PRO A 122 -3.08 -13.01 6.42
CA PRO A 122 -2.28 -12.96 7.66
C PRO A 122 -0.83 -13.40 7.44
N ASN A 123 -0.61 -14.50 6.72
CA ASN A 123 0.74 -14.99 6.44
C ASN A 123 1.55 -13.97 5.61
N ALA A 124 0.90 -13.31 4.65
CA ALA A 124 1.54 -12.27 3.86
C ALA A 124 1.84 -11.00 4.68
N LEU A 125 1.00 -10.66 5.66
CA LEU A 125 1.26 -9.56 6.59
C LEU A 125 2.39 -9.87 7.58
N GLU A 126 2.51 -11.10 8.05
CA GLU A 126 3.67 -11.55 8.85
C GLU A 126 4.96 -11.48 8.02
N ALA A 127 4.92 -11.92 6.76
CA ALA A 127 6.04 -11.78 5.85
C ALA A 127 6.41 -10.30 5.62
N TYR A 128 5.41 -9.43 5.42
CA TYR A 128 5.62 -7.98 5.32
C TYR A 128 6.36 -7.41 6.54
N ILE A 129 5.93 -7.75 7.75
CA ILE A 129 6.58 -7.29 8.99
C ILE A 129 8.05 -7.76 9.01
N ALA A 130 8.29 -9.04 8.75
CA ALA A 130 9.65 -9.60 8.73
C ALA A 130 10.55 -8.92 7.66
N ILE A 131 10.00 -8.61 6.48
CA ILE A 131 10.69 -7.90 5.40
C ILE A 131 11.04 -6.47 5.84
N VAL A 132 10.12 -5.75 6.48
CA VAL A 132 10.35 -4.39 6.99
C VAL A 132 11.44 -4.39 8.05
N ASP A 133 11.36 -5.31 9.01
CA ASP A 133 12.35 -5.42 10.11
C ASP A 133 13.76 -5.77 9.60
N ALA A 134 13.84 -6.55 8.51
CA ALA A 134 15.10 -6.90 7.86
C ALA A 134 15.64 -5.83 6.89
N SER A 135 14.92 -4.74 6.68
CA SER A 135 15.23 -3.73 5.67
C SER A 135 15.71 -2.42 6.29
N SER A 136 16.64 -1.74 5.62
CA SER A 136 16.98 -0.36 5.95
C SER A 136 15.93 0.62 5.38
N PRO A 137 15.81 1.83 5.94
CA PRO A 137 14.94 2.89 5.40
C PRO A 137 15.21 3.19 3.92
N MET A 138 16.46 3.12 3.47
CA MET A 138 16.81 3.32 2.06
C MET A 138 16.25 2.20 1.17
N GLN A 139 16.36 0.95 1.59
CA GLN A 139 15.83 -0.20 0.86
C GLN A 139 14.30 -0.12 0.74
N LEU A 140 13.60 0.21 1.83
CA LEU A 140 12.15 0.42 1.79
C LEU A 140 11.75 1.60 0.90
N LYS A 141 12.50 2.70 0.93
CA LYS A 141 12.25 3.84 0.03
C LYS A 141 12.37 3.45 -1.44
N LEU A 142 13.36 2.65 -1.80
CA LEU A 142 13.53 2.15 -3.16
C LEU A 142 12.40 1.19 -3.52
N ALA A 143 12.01 0.29 -2.62
CA ALA A 143 10.89 -0.63 -2.82
C ALA A 143 9.56 0.12 -3.01
N ILE A 144 9.29 1.16 -2.21
CA ILE A 144 8.12 2.04 -2.37
C ILE A 144 8.11 2.67 -3.77
N LYS A 145 9.23 3.28 -4.18
CA LYS A 145 9.34 3.91 -5.50
C LYS A 145 9.10 2.93 -6.64
N GLU A 146 9.66 1.74 -6.53
CA GLU A 146 9.51 0.69 -7.54
C GLU A 146 8.09 0.12 -7.54
N ALA A 147 7.46 -0.09 -6.37
CA ALA A 147 6.07 -0.52 -6.28
C ALA A 147 5.13 0.48 -6.98
N TYR A 148 5.29 1.78 -6.74
CA TYR A 148 4.53 2.81 -7.45
C TYR A 148 4.74 2.76 -8.97
N ARG A 149 5.99 2.59 -9.44
CA ARG A 149 6.28 2.46 -10.87
C ARG A 149 5.54 1.26 -11.47
N ARG A 150 5.57 0.11 -10.80
CA ARG A 150 4.92 -1.12 -11.27
C ARG A 150 3.39 -1.02 -11.24
N ILE A 151 2.81 -0.38 -10.22
CA ILE A 151 1.36 -0.11 -10.16
C ILE A 151 0.94 0.76 -11.35
N MET A 152 1.66 1.84 -11.62
CA MET A 152 1.37 2.72 -12.77
C MET A 152 1.59 2.03 -14.12
N GLY A 153 2.40 0.98 -14.18
CA GLY A 153 2.60 0.10 -15.34
C GLY A 153 1.60 -1.05 -15.44
N GLY A 154 0.68 -1.21 -14.47
CA GLY A 154 -0.27 -2.32 -14.44
C GLY A 154 0.36 -3.69 -14.09
N GLU A 155 1.56 -3.68 -13.52
CA GLU A 155 2.33 -4.88 -13.19
C GLU A 155 2.02 -5.43 -11.78
N LEU A 156 1.38 -4.63 -10.91
CA LEU A 156 1.01 -4.97 -9.54
C LEU A 156 -0.48 -4.70 -9.29
N LEU A 157 -0.96 -5.08 -8.10
CA LEU A 157 -2.32 -4.80 -7.67
C LEU A 157 -2.62 -3.30 -7.82
N GLU A 158 -3.60 -2.98 -8.67
CA GLU A 158 -4.13 -1.63 -8.75
C GLU A 158 -4.80 -1.28 -7.42
N VAL A 159 -4.32 -0.20 -6.84
CA VAL A 159 -5.00 0.51 -5.77
C VAL A 159 -6.28 1.07 -6.38
N ALA A 160 -7.42 0.93 -5.72
CA ALA A 160 -8.70 1.47 -6.22
C ALA A 160 -8.54 2.98 -6.47
N GLN A 161 -8.91 3.43 -7.68
CA GLN A 161 -8.91 4.87 -8.01
C GLN A 161 -10.23 5.49 -7.60
#